data_b06b170f238b5106f236fcc37702774c
#
_entry.id   b06b170f238b5106f236fcc37702774c
#
_cell.length_a   1.000
_cell.length_b   1.000
_cell.length_c   1.000
_cell.angle_alpha   90.00
_cell.angle_beta   90.00
_cell.angle_gamma   90.00
#
_symmetry.space_group_name_H-M   'P 1'
#
loop_
_entity.id
_entity.type
_entity.pdbx_description
1 polymer ?
#
loop_
_entity_poly.entity_id
_entity_poly.type
_entity_poly.pdbx_seq_one_letter_code
_entity_poly.pdbx_strand_id
1 'polypeptide(L)'
;MLVVNGLIGAGIFGLPSGAAALAGEYSVLVYAFCALLILPVILCFAELGSYFRGTGGPIRYGTLAFGPFVGFQGGWLYYLARLISFSANTVLLTDSIAYFIAGAGEGTGRLISLAVICIGLSLINVLGSVESIRSMTLFTIIKFAVLILLPVGGFILLGPSVIPNFDSPLPPVSDLGAAALLLIYAFVGFEGAVVPAGEAKRPERDMPLGLLLGLAVVAVLY
;
A
#
# COMPACT_ATOMS: atom_id res chain seq x y z
N MET A 1 7.31 -9.36 -6.85
CA MET A 1 5.83 -9.30 -6.95
C MET A 1 5.17 -9.03 -5.59
N LEU A 2 5.40 -9.82 -4.53
CA LEU A 2 4.78 -9.61 -3.20
C LEU A 2 5.02 -8.21 -2.63
N VAL A 3 6.25 -7.70 -2.68
CA VAL A 3 6.61 -6.36 -2.18
C VAL A 3 5.81 -5.28 -2.92
N VAL A 4 5.81 -5.35 -4.23
CA VAL A 4 5.11 -4.36 -5.07
C VAL A 4 3.60 -4.42 -4.82
N ASN A 5 3.02 -5.63 -4.69
CA ASN A 5 1.61 -5.78 -4.36
C ASN A 5 1.28 -5.25 -2.95
N GLY A 6 2.21 -5.39 -2.01
CA GLY A 6 2.07 -4.85 -0.65
C GLY A 6 2.11 -3.32 -0.63
N LEU A 7 3.05 -2.71 -1.35
CA LEU A 7 3.18 -1.26 -1.47
C LEU A 7 2.01 -0.63 -2.25
N ILE A 8 1.59 -1.24 -3.37
CA ILE A 8 0.42 -0.74 -4.12
C ILE A 8 -0.86 -1.19 -3.42
N GLY A 9 -1.19 -0.48 -2.36
CA GLY A 9 -2.46 -0.60 -1.63
C GLY A 9 -3.57 0.28 -2.21
N ALA A 10 -4.68 0.42 -1.48
CA ALA A 10 -5.76 1.35 -1.84
C ALA A 10 -5.36 2.82 -1.62
N GLY A 11 -4.27 3.10 -0.90
CA GLY A 11 -3.80 4.45 -0.63
C GLY A 11 -3.59 5.28 -1.90
N ILE A 12 -2.97 4.70 -2.94
CA ILE A 12 -2.74 5.44 -4.19
C ILE A 12 -4.04 5.82 -4.93
N PHE A 13 -5.11 5.11 -4.71
CA PHE A 13 -6.41 5.43 -5.34
C PHE A 13 -7.24 6.42 -4.51
N GLY A 14 -7.06 6.46 -3.19
CA GLY A 14 -7.86 7.30 -2.30
C GLY A 14 -7.17 8.58 -1.82
N LEU A 15 -5.84 8.61 -1.75
CA LEU A 15 -5.10 9.71 -1.14
C LEU A 15 -4.65 10.83 -2.10
N PRO A 16 -4.44 10.61 -3.43
CA PRO A 16 -3.94 11.67 -4.31
C PRO A 16 -4.81 12.91 -4.34
N SER A 17 -6.14 12.75 -4.32
CA SER A 17 -7.08 13.87 -4.31
C SER A 17 -6.95 14.72 -3.06
N GLY A 18 -6.80 14.08 -1.89
CA GLY A 18 -6.58 14.76 -0.60
C GLY A 18 -5.23 15.49 -0.55
N ALA A 19 -4.18 14.86 -1.06
CA ALA A 19 -2.86 15.47 -1.14
C ALA A 19 -2.82 16.64 -2.13
N ALA A 20 -3.47 16.51 -3.28
CA ALA A 20 -3.59 17.58 -4.26
C ALA A 20 -4.41 18.78 -3.73
N ALA A 21 -5.44 18.52 -2.91
CA ALA A 21 -6.20 19.59 -2.25
C ALA A 21 -5.36 20.39 -1.25
N LEU A 22 -4.38 19.76 -0.59
CA LEU A 22 -3.48 20.38 0.39
C LEU A 22 -2.25 21.03 -0.26
N ALA A 23 -1.59 20.31 -1.16
CA ALA A 23 -0.29 20.68 -1.70
C ALA A 23 -0.32 21.10 -3.18
N GLY A 24 -1.48 21.03 -3.85
CA GLY A 24 -1.61 21.39 -5.26
C GLY A 24 -0.60 20.64 -6.14
N GLU A 25 0.08 21.36 -7.02
CA GLU A 25 1.14 20.86 -7.91
C GLU A 25 2.34 20.28 -7.13
N TYR A 26 2.59 20.77 -5.91
CA TYR A 26 3.68 20.31 -5.06
C TYR A 26 3.46 18.92 -4.46
N SER A 27 2.27 18.32 -4.63
CA SER A 27 1.99 16.96 -4.18
C SER A 27 2.95 15.93 -4.77
N VAL A 28 3.42 16.12 -6.01
CA VAL A 28 4.45 15.27 -6.66
C VAL A 28 5.76 15.28 -5.87
N LEU A 29 6.21 16.46 -5.42
CA LEU A 29 7.42 16.58 -4.60
C LEU A 29 7.23 15.98 -3.21
N VAL A 30 6.02 16.08 -2.65
CA VAL A 30 5.69 15.43 -1.37
C VAL A 30 5.72 13.91 -1.51
N TYR A 31 5.27 13.32 -2.63
CA TYR A 31 5.44 11.90 -2.92
C TYR A 31 6.91 11.49 -2.95
N ALA A 32 7.75 12.21 -3.68
CA ALA A 32 9.19 11.97 -3.74
C ALA A 32 9.84 12.07 -2.34
N PHE A 33 9.45 13.07 -1.57
CA PHE A 33 9.90 13.25 -0.18
C PHE A 33 9.49 12.07 0.71
N CYS A 34 8.24 11.60 0.62
CA CYS A 34 7.76 10.43 1.37
C CYS A 34 8.51 9.16 0.99
N ALA A 35 8.82 8.95 -0.30
CA ALA A 35 9.64 7.82 -0.75
C ALA A 35 11.05 7.85 -0.12
N LEU A 36 11.65 9.04 -0.01
CA LEU A 36 12.94 9.23 0.67
C LEU A 36 12.84 9.00 2.18
N LEU A 37 11.76 9.45 2.82
CA LEU A 37 11.53 9.24 4.25
C LEU A 37 11.35 7.78 4.63
N ILE A 38 10.67 6.99 3.80
CA ILE A 38 10.44 5.56 4.07
C ILE A 38 11.68 4.70 3.75
N LEU A 39 12.58 5.19 2.90
CA LEU A 39 13.76 4.44 2.45
C LEU A 39 14.62 3.91 3.60
N PRO A 40 15.00 4.69 4.66
CA PRO A 40 15.76 4.17 5.78
C PRO A 40 15.05 3.02 6.51
N VAL A 41 13.72 3.10 6.64
CA VAL A 41 12.92 2.04 7.26
C VAL A 41 12.99 0.77 6.40
N ILE A 42 12.81 0.90 5.10
CA ILE A 42 12.91 -0.22 4.15
C ILE A 42 14.32 -0.84 4.16
N LEU A 43 15.37 -0.03 4.27
CA LEU A 43 16.75 -0.52 4.39
C LEU A 43 16.94 -1.38 5.66
N CYS A 44 16.39 -0.95 6.81
CA CYS A 44 16.41 -1.75 8.03
C CYS A 44 15.69 -3.09 7.85
N PHE A 45 14.52 -3.09 7.20
CA PHE A 45 13.79 -4.33 6.90
C PHE A 45 14.51 -5.20 5.88
N ALA A 46 15.18 -4.61 4.91
CA ALA A 46 15.98 -5.31 3.91
C ALA A 46 17.16 -6.04 4.59
N GLU A 47 17.85 -5.35 5.48
CA GLU A 47 18.95 -5.93 6.25
C GLU A 47 18.44 -7.05 7.17
N LEU A 48 17.42 -6.80 7.99
CA LEU A 48 16.84 -7.82 8.86
C LEU A 48 16.33 -9.03 8.08
N GLY A 49 15.66 -8.80 6.95
CA GLY A 49 15.18 -9.87 6.07
C GLY A 49 16.30 -10.70 5.44
N SER A 50 17.51 -10.15 5.31
CA SER A 50 18.68 -10.89 4.83
C SER A 50 19.28 -11.84 5.87
N TYR A 51 19.21 -11.46 7.16
CA TYR A 51 19.74 -12.29 8.26
C TYR A 51 18.81 -13.43 8.66
N PHE A 52 17.50 -13.20 8.59
CA PHE A 52 16.52 -14.16 9.13
C PHE A 52 15.87 -14.99 8.02
N ARG A 53 16.26 -16.27 7.93
CA ARG A 53 15.76 -17.24 6.95
C ARG A 53 14.41 -17.89 7.31
N GLY A 54 13.69 -17.36 8.29
CA GLY A 54 12.43 -17.96 8.76
C GLY A 54 11.23 -17.04 8.52
N THR A 55 10.05 -17.64 8.50
CA THR A 55 8.78 -16.93 8.45
C THR A 55 8.54 -16.15 9.76
N GLY A 56 7.72 -15.07 9.69
CA GLY A 56 7.31 -14.29 10.85
C GLY A 56 7.69 -12.80 10.79
N GLY A 57 8.67 -12.41 9.97
CA GLY A 57 9.04 -11.01 9.73
C GLY A 57 9.22 -10.19 11.01
N PRO A 58 8.57 -9.01 11.12
CA PRO A 58 8.75 -8.08 12.24
C PRO A 58 8.51 -8.69 13.62
N ILE A 59 7.56 -9.64 13.72
CA ILE A 59 7.23 -10.33 14.97
C ILE A 59 8.43 -11.14 15.46
N ARG A 60 9.04 -11.88 14.53
CA ARG A 60 10.21 -12.70 14.83
C ARG A 60 11.42 -11.85 15.17
N TYR A 61 11.63 -10.74 14.46
CA TYR A 61 12.73 -9.80 14.76
C TYR A 61 12.60 -9.23 16.17
N GLY A 62 11.41 -8.75 16.54
CA GLY A 62 11.13 -8.25 17.88
C GLY A 62 11.30 -9.33 18.97
N THR A 63 10.85 -10.56 18.69
CA THR A 63 10.99 -11.67 19.64
C THR A 63 12.47 -12.03 19.90
N LEU A 64 13.29 -12.06 18.85
CA LEU A 64 14.70 -12.41 18.97
C LEU A 64 15.55 -11.31 19.58
N ALA A 65 15.23 -10.04 19.29
CA ALA A 65 15.98 -8.90 19.79
C ALA A 65 15.61 -8.52 21.24
N PHE A 66 14.31 -8.59 21.58
CA PHE A 66 13.79 -8.02 22.83
C PHE A 66 13.00 -9.02 23.70
N GLY A 67 12.92 -10.27 23.27
CA GLY A 67 12.21 -11.33 23.97
C GLY A 67 10.74 -11.50 23.58
N PRO A 68 10.09 -12.58 24.08
CA PRO A 68 8.77 -13.01 23.63
C PRO A 68 7.66 -12.00 23.94
N PHE A 69 7.77 -11.23 25.01
CA PHE A 69 6.78 -10.21 25.36
C PHE A 69 6.71 -9.10 24.30
N VAL A 70 7.87 -8.56 23.91
CA VAL A 70 7.93 -7.49 22.86
C VAL A 70 7.52 -8.05 21.52
N GLY A 71 7.92 -9.26 21.17
CA GLY A 71 7.48 -9.94 19.96
C GLY A 71 5.96 -10.13 19.90
N PHE A 72 5.34 -10.54 21.02
CA PHE A 72 3.88 -10.66 21.13
C PHE A 72 3.19 -9.31 20.94
N GLN A 73 3.66 -8.26 21.62
CA GLN A 73 3.10 -6.92 21.47
C GLN A 73 3.21 -6.40 20.05
N GLY A 74 4.38 -6.60 19.41
CA GLY A 74 4.57 -6.25 18.00
C GLY A 74 3.62 -7.00 17.07
N GLY A 75 3.41 -8.30 17.31
CA GLY A 75 2.46 -9.12 16.59
C GLY A 75 1.01 -8.67 16.75
N TRP A 76 0.63 -8.34 17.97
CA TRP A 76 -0.71 -7.83 18.28
C TRP A 76 -0.99 -6.50 17.59
N LEU A 77 -0.04 -5.54 17.69
CA LEU A 77 -0.15 -4.25 17.00
C LEU A 77 -0.20 -4.42 15.48
N TYR A 78 0.62 -5.31 14.92
CA TYR A 78 0.59 -5.64 13.50
C TYR A 78 -0.76 -6.21 13.06
N TYR A 79 -1.34 -7.12 13.84
CA TYR A 79 -2.67 -7.67 13.58
C TYR A 79 -3.74 -6.58 13.58
N LEU A 80 -3.75 -5.70 14.59
CA LEU A 80 -4.70 -4.58 14.66
C LEU A 80 -4.53 -3.62 13.48
N ALA A 81 -3.29 -3.28 13.11
CA ALA A 81 -3.01 -2.42 11.96
C ALA A 81 -3.55 -3.04 10.65
N ARG A 82 -3.40 -4.36 10.47
CA ARG A 82 -3.95 -5.06 9.30
C ARG A 82 -5.47 -5.11 9.29
N LEU A 83 -6.09 -5.29 10.43
CA LEU A 83 -7.55 -5.27 10.57
C LEU A 83 -8.12 -3.89 10.23
N ILE A 84 -7.51 -2.82 10.75
CA ILE A 84 -7.90 -1.44 10.45
C ILE A 84 -7.71 -1.12 8.96
N SER A 85 -6.57 -1.51 8.40
CA SER A 85 -6.29 -1.33 6.97
C SER A 85 -7.28 -2.08 6.08
N PHE A 86 -7.63 -3.32 6.43
CA PHE A 86 -8.65 -4.10 5.73
C PHE A 86 -10.01 -3.40 5.77
N SER A 87 -10.41 -2.90 6.95
CA SER A 87 -11.68 -2.18 7.12
C SER A 87 -11.71 -0.90 6.27
N ALA A 88 -10.63 -0.10 6.29
CA ALA A 88 -10.53 1.12 5.48
C ALA A 88 -10.63 0.82 3.98
N ASN A 89 -9.94 -0.22 3.50
CA ASN A 89 -9.97 -0.64 2.10
C ASN A 89 -11.37 -1.15 1.69
N THR A 90 -12.05 -1.87 2.57
CA THR A 90 -13.41 -2.38 2.31
C THR A 90 -14.42 -1.23 2.23
N VAL A 91 -14.28 -0.22 3.09
CA VAL A 91 -15.11 1.00 3.04
C VAL A 91 -14.86 1.75 1.73
N LEU A 92 -13.61 1.99 1.36
CA LEU A 92 -13.26 2.66 0.10
C LEU A 92 -13.83 1.92 -1.12
N LEU A 93 -13.76 0.59 -1.13
CA LEU A 93 -14.34 -0.23 -2.19
C LEU A 93 -15.87 -0.10 -2.21
N THR A 94 -16.52 -0.09 -1.03
CA THR A 94 -17.98 0.09 -0.93
C THR A 94 -18.40 1.46 -1.45
N ASP A 95 -17.68 2.52 -1.11
CA ASP A 95 -17.95 3.88 -1.59
C ASP A 95 -17.73 3.98 -3.11
N SER A 96 -16.74 3.26 -3.64
CA SER A 96 -16.52 3.16 -5.09
C SER A 96 -17.65 2.41 -5.81
N ILE A 97 -18.17 1.33 -5.22
CA ILE A 97 -19.33 0.59 -5.75
C ILE A 97 -20.60 1.46 -5.72
N ALA A 98 -20.76 2.27 -4.69
CA ALA A 98 -21.90 3.17 -4.55
C ALA A 98 -22.00 4.21 -5.67
N TYR A 99 -20.88 4.57 -6.29
CA TYR A 99 -20.87 5.43 -7.47
C TYR A 99 -21.61 4.80 -8.67
N PHE A 100 -21.55 3.48 -8.81
CA PHE A 100 -22.18 2.75 -9.93
C PHE A 100 -23.53 2.15 -9.55
N ILE A 101 -23.75 1.81 -8.29
CA ILE A 101 -24.95 1.13 -7.79
C ILE A 101 -25.61 2.00 -6.72
N ALA A 102 -26.71 2.67 -7.11
CA ALA A 102 -27.48 3.50 -6.20
C ALA A 102 -27.95 2.69 -4.97
N GLY A 103 -27.74 3.25 -3.78
CA GLY A 103 -28.10 2.63 -2.50
C GLY A 103 -27.07 1.67 -1.92
N ALA A 104 -25.98 1.31 -2.64
CA ALA A 104 -24.94 0.44 -2.10
C ALA A 104 -24.06 1.13 -1.04
N GLY A 105 -24.04 2.46 -1.01
CA GLY A 105 -23.25 3.27 -0.07
C GLY A 105 -24.00 3.71 1.20
N GLU A 106 -25.30 3.45 1.34
CA GLU A 106 -26.12 3.99 2.41
C GLU A 106 -26.98 2.92 3.09
N GLY A 107 -27.28 3.14 4.37
CA GLY A 107 -28.19 2.32 5.15
C GLY A 107 -27.93 0.83 5.06
N THR A 108 -28.98 0.05 4.79
CA THR A 108 -28.92 -1.42 4.66
C THR A 108 -28.10 -1.86 3.45
N GLY A 109 -28.11 -1.10 2.35
CA GLY A 109 -27.30 -1.41 1.15
C GLY A 109 -25.81 -1.39 1.45
N ARG A 110 -25.32 -0.44 2.25
CA ARG A 110 -23.93 -0.38 2.69
C ARG A 110 -23.54 -1.62 3.51
N LEU A 111 -24.39 -2.05 4.44
CA LEU A 111 -24.14 -3.25 5.24
C LEU A 111 -24.07 -4.51 4.38
N ILE A 112 -24.97 -4.64 3.40
CA ILE A 112 -24.97 -5.76 2.46
C ILE A 112 -23.67 -5.76 1.62
N SER A 113 -23.29 -4.61 1.08
CA SER A 113 -22.06 -4.46 0.28
C SER A 113 -20.82 -4.87 1.08
N LEU A 114 -20.69 -4.36 2.32
CA LEU A 114 -19.61 -4.73 3.22
C LEU A 114 -19.60 -6.24 3.52
N ALA A 115 -20.77 -6.82 3.84
CA ALA A 115 -20.90 -8.24 4.12
C ALA A 115 -20.51 -9.12 2.90
N VAL A 116 -20.97 -8.76 1.71
CA VAL A 116 -20.65 -9.48 0.46
C VAL A 116 -19.14 -9.44 0.18
N ILE A 117 -18.50 -8.28 0.35
CA ILE A 117 -17.05 -8.14 0.16
C ILE A 117 -16.30 -9.01 1.17
N CYS A 118 -16.64 -8.90 2.47
CA CYS A 118 -15.96 -9.66 3.52
C CYS A 118 -16.14 -11.18 3.34
N ILE A 119 -17.37 -11.63 3.07
CA ILE A 119 -17.66 -13.06 2.86
C ILE A 119 -16.96 -13.56 1.57
N GLY A 120 -17.01 -12.79 0.48
CA GLY A 120 -16.38 -13.17 -0.78
C GLY A 120 -14.87 -13.35 -0.64
N LEU A 121 -14.19 -12.39 0.01
CA LEU A 121 -12.74 -12.49 0.25
C LEU A 121 -12.40 -13.64 1.21
N SER A 122 -13.24 -13.89 2.22
CA SER A 122 -13.05 -15.02 3.14
C SER A 122 -13.21 -16.35 2.43
N LEU A 123 -14.20 -16.49 1.55
CA LEU A 123 -14.40 -17.70 0.74
C LEU A 123 -13.21 -17.97 -0.19
N ILE A 124 -12.70 -16.95 -0.87
CA ILE A 124 -11.49 -17.10 -1.71
C ILE A 124 -10.30 -17.60 -0.88
N ASN A 125 -10.17 -17.11 0.34
CA ASN A 125 -9.08 -17.52 1.23
C ASN A 125 -9.23 -19.00 1.70
N VAL A 126 -10.46 -19.42 2.00
CA VAL A 126 -10.77 -20.80 2.42
C VAL A 126 -10.59 -21.81 1.28
N LEU A 127 -10.78 -21.41 0.01
CA LEU A 127 -10.59 -22.28 -1.17
C LEU A 127 -9.13 -22.73 -1.37
N GLY A 128 -8.18 -22.09 -0.69
CA GLY A 128 -6.80 -22.55 -0.61
C GLY A 128 -5.77 -21.58 -1.17
N SER A 129 -4.50 -21.87 -0.87
CA SER A 129 -3.37 -20.99 -1.20
C SER A 129 -3.16 -20.76 -2.70
N VAL A 130 -3.42 -21.76 -3.55
CA VAL A 130 -3.23 -21.63 -5.00
C VAL A 130 -4.21 -20.64 -5.61
N GLU A 131 -5.48 -20.74 -5.25
CA GLU A 131 -6.52 -19.82 -5.74
C GLU A 131 -6.31 -18.40 -5.17
N SER A 132 -5.87 -18.29 -3.94
CA SER A 132 -5.51 -17.02 -3.32
C SER A 132 -4.35 -16.34 -4.05
N ILE A 133 -3.28 -17.08 -4.42
CA ILE A 133 -2.13 -16.54 -5.17
C ILE A 133 -2.55 -16.11 -6.59
N ARG A 134 -3.40 -16.90 -7.27
CA ARG A 134 -3.92 -16.54 -8.60
C ARG A 134 -4.74 -15.25 -8.55
N SER A 135 -5.66 -15.16 -7.58
CA SER A 135 -6.48 -13.97 -7.38
C SER A 135 -5.61 -12.75 -7.07
N MET A 136 -4.62 -12.89 -6.19
CA MET A 136 -3.68 -11.83 -5.86
C MET A 136 -2.89 -11.36 -7.09
N THR A 137 -2.44 -12.28 -7.95
CA THR A 137 -1.71 -11.94 -9.18
C THR A 137 -2.61 -11.19 -10.15
N LEU A 138 -3.86 -11.64 -10.35
CA LEU A 138 -4.83 -10.97 -11.21
C LEU A 138 -5.11 -9.54 -10.73
N PHE A 139 -5.41 -9.36 -9.44
CA PHE A 139 -5.63 -8.04 -8.87
C PHE A 139 -4.39 -7.14 -8.97
N THR A 140 -3.19 -7.70 -8.85
CA THR A 140 -1.95 -6.94 -9.02
C THR A 140 -1.82 -6.42 -10.46
N ILE A 141 -2.10 -7.25 -11.45
CA ILE A 141 -2.06 -6.85 -12.87
C ILE A 141 -3.09 -5.74 -13.15
N ILE A 142 -4.31 -5.90 -12.63
CA ILE A 142 -5.38 -4.90 -12.80
C ILE A 142 -4.97 -3.56 -12.16
N LYS A 143 -4.44 -3.58 -10.94
CA LYS A 143 -3.94 -2.37 -10.25
C LYS A 143 -2.87 -1.65 -11.09
N PHE A 144 -1.87 -2.39 -11.59
CA PHE A 144 -0.84 -1.84 -12.45
C PHE A 144 -1.41 -1.25 -13.75
N ALA A 145 -2.31 -1.96 -14.40
CA ALA A 145 -2.93 -1.48 -15.63
C ALA A 145 -3.64 -0.14 -15.40
N VAL A 146 -4.43 -0.02 -14.34
CA VAL A 146 -5.13 1.22 -13.99
C VAL A 146 -4.15 2.34 -13.68
N LEU A 147 -3.09 2.08 -12.88
CA LEU A 147 -2.09 3.08 -12.51
C LEU A 147 -1.26 3.58 -13.70
N ILE A 148 -1.07 2.77 -14.73
CA ILE A 148 -0.39 3.17 -15.97
C ILE A 148 -1.37 3.89 -16.90
N LEU A 149 -2.60 3.39 -17.02
CA LEU A 149 -3.60 3.96 -17.92
C LEU A 149 -4.02 5.38 -17.51
N LEU A 150 -4.07 5.68 -16.21
CA LEU A 150 -4.46 7.01 -15.73
C LEU A 150 -3.49 8.11 -16.19
N PRO A 151 -2.16 8.06 -15.92
CA PRO A 151 -1.23 9.10 -16.38
C PRO A 151 -1.06 9.09 -17.91
N VAL A 152 -1.03 7.93 -18.56
CA VAL A 152 -0.94 7.85 -20.03
C VAL A 152 -2.20 8.44 -20.67
N GLY A 153 -3.38 8.08 -20.20
CA GLY A 153 -4.65 8.63 -20.68
C GLY A 153 -4.75 10.13 -20.43
N GLY A 154 -4.36 10.57 -19.23
CA GLY A 154 -4.31 11.99 -18.89
C GLY A 154 -3.38 12.77 -19.83
N PHE A 155 -2.19 12.26 -20.10
CA PHE A 155 -1.24 12.89 -21.02
C PHE A 155 -1.74 12.93 -22.47
N ILE A 156 -2.39 11.86 -22.94
CA ILE A 156 -2.97 11.81 -24.30
C ILE A 156 -4.14 12.79 -24.46
N LEU A 157 -5.02 12.88 -23.44
CA LEU A 157 -6.23 13.69 -23.52
C LEU A 157 -5.98 15.19 -23.23
N LEU A 158 -5.12 15.50 -22.29
CA LEU A 158 -4.88 16.86 -21.79
C LEU A 158 -3.53 17.44 -22.29
N GLY A 159 -2.69 16.61 -22.90
CA GLY A 159 -1.38 17.03 -23.39
C GLY A 159 -0.41 17.43 -22.26
N PRO A 160 0.58 18.30 -22.59
CA PRO A 160 1.61 18.73 -21.62
C PRO A 160 1.07 19.52 -20.43
N SER A 161 -0.19 19.97 -20.46
CA SER A 161 -0.79 20.74 -19.34
C SER A 161 -0.96 19.95 -18.05
N VAL A 162 -0.81 18.61 -18.09
CA VAL A 162 -0.80 17.76 -16.88
C VAL A 162 0.54 17.78 -16.13
N ILE A 163 1.60 18.30 -16.76
CA ILE A 163 2.91 18.43 -16.13
C ILE A 163 2.87 19.63 -15.18
N PRO A 164 3.22 19.47 -13.89
CA PRO A 164 3.25 20.57 -12.96
C PRO A 164 4.24 21.65 -13.39
N ASN A 165 3.80 22.91 -13.41
CA ASN A 165 4.65 24.05 -13.77
C ASN A 165 5.32 24.67 -12.53
N PHE A 166 4.79 24.37 -11.34
CA PHE A 166 5.22 24.96 -10.05
C PHE A 166 5.15 26.51 -10.03
N ASP A 167 4.22 27.08 -10.81
CA ASP A 167 4.00 28.52 -10.88
C ASP A 167 3.15 29.05 -9.70
N SER A 168 2.44 28.14 -9.03
CA SER A 168 1.64 28.48 -7.85
C SER A 168 2.53 28.81 -6.65
N PRO A 169 2.11 29.72 -5.74
CA PRO A 169 2.86 29.97 -4.52
C PRO A 169 3.00 28.69 -3.69
N LEU A 170 4.17 28.54 -3.06
CA LEU A 170 4.45 27.37 -2.21
C LEU A 170 3.40 27.29 -1.08
N PRO A 171 2.73 26.14 -0.91
CA PRO A 171 1.77 25.94 0.17
C PRO A 171 2.42 26.11 1.55
N PRO A 172 1.64 26.47 2.58
CA PRO A 172 2.12 26.53 3.95
C PRO A 172 2.75 25.20 4.38
N VAL A 173 3.76 25.26 5.24
CA VAL A 173 4.46 24.07 5.77
C VAL A 173 3.48 23.12 6.49
N SER A 174 2.44 23.66 7.12
CA SER A 174 1.36 22.87 7.73
C SER A 174 0.65 21.97 6.72
N ASP A 175 0.35 22.49 5.54
CA ASP A 175 -0.40 21.78 4.51
C ASP A 175 0.49 20.76 3.79
N LEU A 176 1.76 21.12 3.54
CA LEU A 176 2.77 20.18 3.07
C LEU A 176 2.99 19.01 4.07
N GLY A 177 3.04 19.33 5.37
CA GLY A 177 3.14 18.35 6.44
C GLY A 177 1.90 17.42 6.51
N ALA A 178 0.71 17.99 6.38
CA ALA A 178 -0.54 17.22 6.34
C ALA A 178 -0.59 16.33 5.09
N ALA A 179 -0.19 16.83 3.92
CA ALA A 179 -0.08 16.04 2.71
C ALA A 179 0.94 14.90 2.87
N ALA A 180 2.11 15.16 3.48
CA ALA A 180 3.11 14.12 3.75
C ALA A 180 2.59 13.03 4.70
N LEU A 181 1.83 13.38 5.74
CA LEU A 181 1.19 12.41 6.63
C LEU A 181 0.16 11.51 5.91
N LEU A 182 -0.56 12.07 4.95
CA LEU A 182 -1.46 11.28 4.10
C LEU A 182 -0.66 10.36 3.17
N LEU A 183 0.34 10.90 2.49
CA LEU A 183 1.05 10.20 1.42
C LEU A 183 2.04 9.15 1.93
N ILE A 184 2.59 9.30 3.14
CA ILE A 184 3.48 8.28 3.73
C ILE A 184 2.75 6.93 3.87
N TYR A 185 1.42 6.98 4.10
CA TYR A 185 0.60 5.77 4.16
C TYR A 185 0.56 5.00 2.84
N ALA A 186 0.72 5.67 1.69
CA ALA A 186 0.77 5.02 0.39
C ALA A 186 2.00 4.12 0.20
N PHE A 187 3.06 4.35 1.00
CA PHE A 187 4.29 3.55 0.98
C PHE A 187 4.33 2.46 2.06
N VAL A 188 3.30 2.34 2.91
CA VAL A 188 3.19 1.29 3.92
C VAL A 188 2.65 0.00 3.29
N GLY A 189 3.13 -1.16 3.76
CA GLY A 189 2.69 -2.47 3.28
C GLY A 189 3.82 -3.41 2.89
N PHE A 190 5.05 -2.87 2.69
CA PHE A 190 6.25 -3.65 2.38
C PHE A 190 6.60 -4.67 3.47
N GLU A 191 6.27 -4.37 4.71
CA GLU A 191 6.52 -5.24 5.86
C GLU A 191 5.75 -6.58 5.77
N GLY A 192 4.64 -6.60 5.04
CA GLY A 192 3.91 -7.84 4.75
C GLY A 192 4.70 -8.79 3.85
N ALA A 193 5.58 -8.26 3.01
CA ALA A 193 6.38 -9.07 2.09
C ALA A 193 7.55 -9.79 2.78
N VAL A 194 8.00 -9.32 3.95
CA VAL A 194 9.05 -10.00 4.72
C VAL A 194 8.50 -11.10 5.65
N VAL A 195 7.20 -11.17 5.85
CA VAL A 195 6.57 -12.24 6.65
C VAL A 195 6.86 -13.62 6.07
N PRO A 196 6.65 -13.90 4.76
CA PRO A 196 6.96 -15.18 4.13
C PRO A 196 8.44 -15.29 3.67
N ALA A 197 9.38 -14.56 4.27
CA ALA A 197 10.78 -14.59 3.85
C ALA A 197 11.40 -15.99 3.84
N GLY A 198 10.91 -16.90 4.71
CA GLY A 198 11.34 -18.29 4.76
C GLY A 198 10.96 -19.13 3.52
N GLU A 199 10.04 -18.65 2.70
CA GLU A 199 9.63 -19.30 1.44
C GLU A 199 10.47 -18.85 0.24
N ALA A 200 11.31 -17.80 0.41
CA ALA A 200 12.20 -17.32 -0.64
C ALA A 200 13.35 -18.30 -0.86
N LYS A 201 13.76 -18.48 -2.13
CA LYS A 201 14.88 -19.38 -2.49
C LYS A 201 16.22 -18.89 -1.93
N ARG A 202 16.45 -17.59 -1.96
CA ARG A 202 17.67 -16.93 -1.47
C ARG A 202 17.28 -15.64 -0.71
N PRO A 203 16.76 -15.77 0.53
CA PRO A 203 16.24 -14.62 1.27
C PRO A 203 17.28 -13.53 1.50
N GLU A 204 18.56 -13.90 1.69
CA GLU A 204 19.66 -12.95 1.87
C GLU A 204 19.88 -11.98 0.69
N ARG A 205 19.45 -12.35 -0.51
CA ARG A 205 19.53 -11.53 -1.72
C ARG A 205 18.16 -11.05 -2.17
N ASP A 206 17.18 -11.94 -2.16
CA ASP A 206 15.88 -11.71 -2.75
C ASP A 206 15.05 -10.72 -1.91
N MET A 207 15.23 -10.69 -0.58
CA MET A 207 14.54 -9.73 0.30
C MET A 207 15.04 -8.30 0.11
N PRO A 208 16.35 -7.98 0.24
CA PRO A 208 16.84 -6.63 0.02
C PRO A 208 16.54 -6.11 -1.38
N LEU A 209 16.82 -6.92 -2.42
CA LEU A 209 16.54 -6.52 -3.79
C LEU A 209 15.04 -6.30 -4.04
N GLY A 210 14.21 -7.20 -3.54
CA GLY A 210 12.76 -7.10 -3.68
C GLY A 210 12.19 -5.84 -3.04
N LEU A 211 12.65 -5.48 -1.84
CA LEU A 211 12.22 -4.30 -1.12
C LEU A 211 12.67 -3.01 -1.80
N LEU A 212 13.95 -2.91 -2.19
CA LEU A 212 14.49 -1.72 -2.85
C LEU A 212 13.93 -1.51 -4.25
N LEU A 213 13.89 -2.57 -5.07
CA LEU A 213 13.27 -2.49 -6.40
C LEU A 213 11.77 -2.22 -6.30
N GLY A 214 11.09 -2.81 -5.31
CA GLY A 214 9.69 -2.55 -5.05
C GLY A 214 9.42 -1.07 -4.73
N LEU A 215 10.23 -0.48 -3.83
CA LEU A 215 10.13 0.94 -3.53
C LEU A 215 10.42 1.80 -4.77
N ALA A 216 11.50 1.50 -5.50
CA ALA A 216 11.87 2.27 -6.70
C ALA A 216 10.76 2.26 -7.76
N VAL A 217 10.19 1.09 -8.05
CA VAL A 217 9.08 0.95 -9.01
C VAL A 217 7.86 1.75 -8.54
N VAL A 218 7.51 1.64 -7.26
CA VAL A 218 6.34 2.32 -6.71
C VAL A 218 6.55 3.84 -6.63
N ALA A 219 7.74 4.29 -6.26
CA ALA A 219 8.07 5.73 -6.23
C ALA A 219 8.01 6.38 -7.62
N VAL A 220 8.37 5.64 -8.67
CA VAL A 220 8.26 6.13 -10.06
C VAL A 220 6.81 6.09 -10.56
N LEU A 221 6.03 5.13 -10.07
CA LEU A 221 4.64 4.94 -10.50
C LEU A 221 3.68 5.95 -9.85
N TYR A 222 3.98 6.42 -8.64
CA TYR A 222 3.20 7.39 -7.87
C TYR A 222 3.51 8.83 -8.26
#